data_e595c8a319322d5c3f2d1d06ada1cf4b
#
_entry.id   e595c8a319322d5c3f2d1d06ada1cf4b
#
_cell.length_a   1.000
_cell.length_b   1.000
_cell.length_c   1.000
_cell.angle_alpha   90.00
_cell.angle_beta   90.00
_cell.angle_gamma   90.00
#
_symmetry.space_group_name_H-M   'P 1'
#
loop_
_entity.id
_entity.type
_entity.pdbx_description
1 polymer ?
#
loop_
_entity_poly.entity_id
_entity_poly.type
_entity_poly.pdbx_seq_one_letter_code
_entity_poly.pdbx_strand_id
1 'polypeptide(L)'
;MVKVTINLDNYLKNGNFDKKTILIKKALANEDKTLISWILLLFLAFVWGLSFILVKKVVVNFSAVELGAGRIFIAGLCLSPWAFKNFRNFPQEKTLPLLFSGLLGYLIPAVIFGLAGSKLNSSLAGTLNATTPLFVLVMGALFFSRKIEKFQITGIVIGFIGSLILILSGGSHTLDFNNPYALLIIAATIMYGTNANLVGTHLSSVKPIIISSFSLLFVGLIAFVILLFTDFFQKIFLPENHLLLLYFILLGAINSGLAAVLYNYVLQISSPVFASSVTYLIPIVATLAGLFDGESISIWLYVGMAIILVGIYLLNKKK
;
A
#
# COMPACT_ATOMS: atom_id res chain seq x y z
N MET A 1 -0.52 16.40 -21.83
CA MET A 1 -1.98 16.12 -21.77
C MET A 1 -2.47 16.44 -20.37
N VAL A 2 -2.66 17.71 -20.06
CA VAL A 2 -3.08 18.20 -18.75
C VAL A 2 -4.04 19.34 -19.00
N LYS A 3 -5.25 19.18 -18.50
CA LYS A 3 -6.34 20.11 -18.22
C LYS A 3 -7.68 19.62 -18.78
N VAL A 4 -8.31 18.70 -18.07
CA VAL A 4 -9.78 18.64 -18.03
C VAL A 4 -10.20 18.23 -16.62
N THR A 5 -9.87 19.05 -15.64
CA THR A 5 -10.69 19.16 -14.44
C THR A 5 -11.67 20.29 -14.72
N ILE A 6 -12.61 20.03 -15.59
CA ILE A 6 -13.77 20.89 -15.76
C ILE A 6 -14.53 20.79 -14.44
N ASN A 7 -14.59 21.91 -13.74
CA ASN A 7 -15.36 22.09 -12.52
C ASN A 7 -16.84 21.84 -12.88
N LEU A 8 -17.28 20.59 -12.77
CA LEU A 8 -18.60 20.11 -13.19
C LEU A 8 -19.71 20.95 -12.53
N ASP A 9 -19.47 21.41 -11.29
CA ASP A 9 -20.44 22.20 -10.52
C ASP A 9 -20.68 23.59 -11.12
N ASN A 10 -19.66 24.20 -11.74
CA ASN A 10 -19.82 25.49 -12.45
C ASN A 10 -20.50 25.34 -13.82
N TYR A 11 -20.31 24.20 -14.51
CA TYR A 11 -20.97 23.90 -15.77
C TYR A 11 -22.44 23.53 -15.59
N LEU A 12 -22.78 22.88 -14.46
CA LEU A 12 -24.16 22.48 -14.14
C LEU A 12 -25.06 23.69 -13.77
N LYS A 13 -24.46 24.81 -13.35
CA LYS A 13 -25.22 26.05 -13.02
C LYS A 13 -25.65 26.86 -14.24
N ASN A 14 -25.02 26.67 -15.39
CA ASN A 14 -25.23 27.55 -16.57
C ASN A 14 -25.79 26.87 -17.83
N GLY A 15 -26.20 25.62 -17.79
CA GLY A 15 -26.68 24.92 -18.98
C GLY A 15 -27.94 24.10 -18.71
N ASN A 16 -28.98 24.27 -19.50
CA ASN A 16 -30.16 23.39 -19.61
C ASN A 16 -29.75 22.00 -20.14
N PHE A 17 -29.03 21.21 -19.35
CA PHE A 17 -28.77 19.83 -19.72
C PHE A 17 -29.90 18.92 -19.24
N ASP A 18 -30.46 18.15 -20.17
CA ASP A 18 -31.39 17.07 -19.88
C ASP A 18 -30.82 16.14 -18.80
N LYS A 19 -31.67 15.77 -17.84
CA LYS A 19 -31.35 14.86 -16.72
C LYS A 19 -30.63 13.58 -17.19
N LYS A 20 -30.94 13.11 -18.40
CA LYS A 20 -30.32 11.96 -19.07
C LYS A 20 -28.84 12.21 -19.41
N THR A 21 -28.49 13.39 -19.93
CA THR A 21 -27.11 13.78 -20.26
C THR A 21 -26.24 13.87 -19.01
N ILE A 22 -26.78 14.36 -17.90
CA ILE A 22 -26.09 14.43 -16.59
C ILE A 22 -25.83 13.02 -16.07
N LEU A 23 -26.78 12.11 -16.16
CA LEU A 23 -26.64 10.70 -15.75
C LEU A 23 -25.59 9.97 -16.58
N ILE A 24 -25.59 10.17 -17.90
CA ILE A 24 -24.58 9.57 -18.80
C ILE A 24 -23.17 10.07 -18.46
N LYS A 25 -22.98 11.39 -18.27
CA LYS A 25 -21.67 11.94 -17.88
C LYS A 25 -21.20 11.43 -16.53
N LYS A 26 -22.10 11.28 -15.54
CA LYS A 26 -21.76 10.67 -14.25
C LYS A 26 -21.38 9.19 -14.37
N ALA A 27 -22.08 8.44 -15.23
CA ALA A 27 -21.77 7.03 -15.49
C ALA A 27 -20.39 6.87 -16.14
N LEU A 28 -20.09 7.62 -17.20
CA LEU A 28 -18.78 7.64 -17.86
C LEU A 28 -17.65 8.03 -16.90
N ALA A 29 -17.82 9.10 -16.11
CA ALA A 29 -16.83 9.51 -15.12
C ALA A 29 -16.60 8.46 -14.01
N ASN A 30 -17.60 7.62 -13.70
CA ASN A 30 -17.46 6.52 -12.77
C ASN A 30 -16.74 5.31 -13.39
N GLU A 31 -16.99 5.02 -14.68
CA GLU A 31 -16.27 3.98 -15.42
C GLU A 31 -14.78 4.32 -15.52
N ASP A 32 -14.44 5.57 -15.87
CA ASP A 32 -13.06 6.05 -15.90
C ASP A 32 -12.35 5.88 -14.56
N LYS A 33 -13.01 6.23 -13.45
CA LYS A 33 -12.44 6.05 -12.10
C LYS A 33 -12.22 4.58 -11.77
N THR A 34 -13.13 3.71 -12.18
CA THR A 34 -13.00 2.27 -11.95
C THR A 34 -11.81 1.70 -12.70
N LEU A 35 -11.66 2.04 -13.99
CA LEU A 35 -10.53 1.61 -14.80
C LEU A 35 -9.18 2.13 -14.24
N ILE A 36 -9.12 3.41 -13.89
CA ILE A 36 -7.94 4.02 -13.26
C ILE A 36 -7.59 3.29 -11.96
N SER A 37 -8.58 2.98 -11.11
CA SER A 37 -8.35 2.25 -9.86
C SER A 37 -7.71 0.88 -10.09
N TRP A 38 -8.16 0.13 -11.10
CA TRP A 38 -7.58 -1.16 -11.45
C TRP A 38 -6.15 -1.05 -11.99
N ILE A 39 -5.91 -0.10 -12.91
CA ILE A 39 -4.56 0.13 -13.46
C ILE A 39 -3.58 0.48 -12.34
N LEU A 40 -3.96 1.39 -11.44
CA LEU A 40 -3.12 1.79 -10.32
C LEU A 40 -2.92 0.66 -9.31
N LEU A 41 -3.94 -0.16 -9.06
CA LEU A 41 -3.83 -1.30 -8.17
C LEU A 41 -2.81 -2.33 -8.71
N LEU A 42 -2.87 -2.63 -10.01
CA LEU A 42 -1.92 -3.53 -10.68
C LEU A 42 -0.50 -2.94 -10.66
N PHE A 43 -0.36 -1.66 -10.93
CA PHE A 43 0.94 -0.97 -10.86
C PHE A 43 1.54 -1.01 -9.43
N LEU A 44 0.72 -0.74 -8.41
CA LEU A 44 1.15 -0.81 -7.01
C LEU A 44 1.55 -2.24 -6.61
N ALA A 45 0.78 -3.25 -7.06
CA ALA A 45 1.13 -4.64 -6.83
C ALA A 45 2.48 -5.01 -7.45
N PHE A 46 2.75 -4.51 -8.66
CA PHE A 46 4.02 -4.70 -9.34
C PHE A 46 5.18 -4.04 -8.57
N VAL A 47 5.03 -2.76 -8.20
CA VAL A 47 6.05 -2.01 -7.44
C VAL A 47 6.34 -2.70 -6.09
N TRP A 48 5.30 -3.06 -5.33
CA TRP A 48 5.47 -3.69 -4.03
C TRP A 48 5.91 -5.15 -4.13
N GLY A 49 5.46 -5.90 -5.13
CA GLY A 49 5.89 -7.28 -5.35
C GLY A 49 7.36 -7.40 -5.69
N LEU A 50 7.87 -6.54 -6.57
CA LEU A 50 9.30 -6.52 -6.92
C LEU A 50 10.20 -6.03 -5.79
N SER A 51 9.67 -5.24 -4.83
CA SER A 51 10.47 -4.71 -3.73
C SER A 51 11.05 -5.81 -2.82
N PHE A 52 10.43 -6.99 -2.76
CA PHE A 52 10.94 -8.10 -1.97
C PHE A 52 12.35 -8.53 -2.38
N ILE A 53 12.67 -8.46 -3.69
CA ILE A 53 14.03 -8.73 -4.20
C ILE A 53 15.02 -7.71 -3.64
N LEU A 54 14.67 -6.41 -3.67
CA LEU A 54 15.52 -5.35 -3.16
C LEU A 54 15.72 -5.46 -1.64
N VAL A 55 14.66 -5.77 -0.91
CA VAL A 55 14.70 -5.99 0.55
C VAL A 55 15.66 -7.12 0.89
N LYS A 56 15.57 -8.29 0.22
CA LYS A 56 16.49 -9.41 0.43
C LYS A 56 17.95 -9.02 0.27
N LYS A 57 18.26 -8.15 -0.69
CA LYS A 57 19.64 -7.69 -0.94
C LYS A 57 20.12 -6.70 0.12
N VAL A 58 19.25 -5.82 0.61
CA VAL A 58 19.60 -4.79 1.61
C VAL A 58 19.81 -5.40 3.00
N VAL A 59 19.00 -6.39 3.42
CA VAL A 59 19.09 -6.99 4.76
C VAL A 59 20.37 -7.79 5.01
N VAL A 60 21.19 -8.01 3.98
CA VAL A 60 22.51 -8.64 4.14
C VAL A 60 23.46 -7.76 4.95
N ASN A 61 23.46 -6.43 4.69
CA ASN A 61 24.40 -5.48 5.30
C ASN A 61 23.73 -4.52 6.28
N PHE A 62 22.39 -4.38 6.22
CA PHE A 62 21.62 -3.45 7.03
C PHE A 62 20.62 -4.18 7.92
N SER A 63 20.48 -3.72 9.15
CA SER A 63 19.47 -4.24 10.06
C SER A 63 18.05 -3.92 9.58
N ALA A 64 17.08 -4.63 10.12
CA ALA A 64 15.67 -4.39 9.82
C ALA A 64 15.21 -2.95 10.16
N VAL A 65 15.75 -2.38 11.24
CA VAL A 65 15.48 -0.99 11.65
C VAL A 65 16.09 -0.02 10.64
N GLU A 66 17.35 -0.22 10.25
CA GLU A 66 18.02 0.59 9.22
C GLU A 66 17.28 0.51 7.88
N LEU A 67 16.82 -0.68 7.47
CA LEU A 67 16.02 -0.85 6.26
C LEU A 67 14.69 -0.09 6.35
N GLY A 68 13.93 -0.32 7.43
CA GLY A 68 12.61 0.31 7.63
C GLY A 68 12.70 1.82 7.72
N ALA A 69 13.57 2.34 8.60
CA ALA A 69 13.75 3.78 8.78
C ALA A 69 14.41 4.43 7.56
N GLY A 70 15.42 3.80 6.95
CA GLY A 70 16.14 4.34 5.79
C GLY A 70 15.24 4.58 4.58
N ARG A 71 14.37 3.61 4.23
CA ARG A 71 13.42 3.79 3.13
C ARG A 71 12.40 4.89 3.40
N ILE A 72 11.94 5.05 4.66
CA ILE A 72 10.95 6.08 5.03
C ILE A 72 11.61 7.46 5.08
N PHE A 73 12.84 7.57 5.58
CA PHE A 73 13.63 8.80 5.52
C PHE A 73 13.80 9.29 4.08
N ILE A 74 14.22 8.42 3.16
CA ILE A 74 14.39 8.76 1.74
C ILE A 74 13.05 9.14 1.09
N ALA A 75 11.95 8.43 1.41
CA ALA A 75 10.62 8.80 0.93
C ALA A 75 10.21 10.20 1.39
N GLY A 76 10.46 10.53 2.66
CA GLY A 76 10.22 11.86 3.24
C GLY A 76 11.04 12.93 2.53
N LEU A 77 12.33 12.68 2.28
CA LEU A 77 13.19 13.58 1.52
C LEU A 77 12.69 13.81 0.10
N CYS A 78 12.35 12.74 -0.62
CA CYS A 78 11.86 12.82 -2.00
C CYS A 78 10.55 13.61 -2.12
N LEU A 79 9.65 13.50 -1.13
CA LEU A 79 8.37 14.22 -1.14
C LEU A 79 8.41 15.58 -0.43
N SER A 80 9.51 15.93 0.26
CA SER A 80 9.67 17.20 0.95
C SER A 80 9.45 18.44 0.07
N PRO A 81 9.86 18.49 -1.23
CA PRO A 81 9.60 19.65 -2.08
C PRO A 81 8.10 19.95 -2.24
N TRP A 82 7.26 18.90 -2.31
CA TRP A 82 5.81 19.08 -2.39
C TRP A 82 5.22 19.54 -1.04
N ALA A 83 5.73 19.04 0.08
CA ALA A 83 5.33 19.50 1.40
C ALA A 83 5.69 20.99 1.58
N PHE A 84 6.90 21.42 1.27
CA PHE A 84 7.32 22.82 1.38
C PHE A 84 6.54 23.73 0.43
N LYS A 85 6.31 23.32 -0.83
CA LYS A 85 5.49 24.08 -1.79
C LYS A 85 4.06 24.31 -1.30
N ASN A 86 3.51 23.36 -0.56
CA ASN A 86 2.15 23.43 -0.05
C ASN A 86 2.08 23.81 1.43
N PHE A 87 3.19 24.25 2.05
CA PHE A 87 3.25 24.54 3.48
C PHE A 87 2.27 25.63 3.91
N ARG A 88 2.10 26.67 3.08
CA ARG A 88 1.12 27.77 3.33
C ARG A 88 -0.33 27.28 3.33
N ASN A 89 -0.62 26.18 2.61
CA ASN A 89 -1.95 25.58 2.50
C ASN A 89 -2.06 24.32 3.35
N PHE A 90 -1.17 24.17 4.33
CA PHE A 90 -1.15 23.00 5.21
C PHE A 90 -2.44 22.98 6.07
N PRO A 91 -3.21 21.88 6.05
CA PRO A 91 -4.43 21.77 6.85
C PRO A 91 -4.06 21.48 8.31
N GLN A 92 -3.84 22.53 9.11
CA GLN A 92 -3.38 22.42 10.51
C GLN A 92 -4.28 21.53 11.36
N GLU A 93 -5.60 21.58 11.13
CA GLU A 93 -6.57 20.71 11.80
C GLU A 93 -6.41 19.22 11.45
N LYS A 94 -5.66 18.90 10.41
CA LYS A 94 -5.34 17.52 9.97
C LYS A 94 -3.96 17.04 10.39
N THR A 95 -3.22 17.80 11.20
CA THR A 95 -1.85 17.45 11.64
C THR A 95 -1.81 16.07 12.29
N LEU A 96 -2.68 15.81 13.28
CA LEU A 96 -2.72 14.51 13.96
C LEU A 96 -3.13 13.37 13.01
N PRO A 97 -4.20 13.46 12.20
CA PRO A 97 -4.49 12.45 11.19
C PRO A 97 -3.34 12.17 10.22
N LEU A 98 -2.59 13.20 9.78
CA LEU A 98 -1.44 13.06 8.89
C LEU A 98 -0.26 12.36 9.59
N LEU A 99 0.02 12.72 10.84
CA LEU A 99 1.06 12.06 11.65
C LEU A 99 0.70 10.59 11.89
N PHE A 100 -0.53 10.29 12.32
CA PHE A 100 -0.98 8.90 12.50
C PHE A 100 -0.97 8.12 11.19
N SER A 101 -1.34 8.74 10.06
CA SER A 101 -1.20 8.11 8.75
C SER A 101 0.26 7.77 8.44
N GLY A 102 1.19 8.64 8.78
CA GLY A 102 2.63 8.40 8.66
C GLY A 102 3.10 7.21 9.51
N LEU A 103 2.72 7.19 10.78
CA LEU A 103 3.12 6.14 11.72
C LEU A 103 2.51 4.79 11.36
N LEU A 104 1.18 4.73 11.17
CA LEU A 104 0.44 3.48 10.96
C LEU A 104 0.52 2.97 9.50
N GLY A 105 0.67 3.88 8.54
CA GLY A 105 0.73 3.52 7.13
C GLY A 105 2.14 3.25 6.61
N TYR A 106 3.17 3.81 7.25
CA TYR A 106 4.51 3.77 6.67
C TYR A 106 5.58 3.35 7.67
N LEU A 107 5.91 4.16 8.71
CA LEU A 107 7.12 3.96 9.51
C LEU A 107 7.09 2.67 10.32
N ILE A 108 6.08 2.51 11.19
CA ILE A 108 6.01 1.35 12.09
C ILE A 108 5.89 0.04 11.31
N PRO A 109 4.97 -0.09 10.32
CA PRO A 109 4.91 -1.29 9.50
C PRO A 109 6.21 -1.58 8.73
N ALA A 110 6.91 -0.56 8.21
CA ALA A 110 8.17 -0.78 7.48
C ALA A 110 9.24 -1.42 8.37
N VAL A 111 9.34 -1.00 9.64
CA VAL A 111 10.26 -1.62 10.61
C VAL A 111 9.78 -3.02 11.00
N ILE A 112 8.48 -3.20 11.25
CA ILE A 112 7.89 -4.51 11.59
C ILE A 112 8.15 -5.53 10.49
N PHE A 113 7.88 -5.19 9.22
CA PHE A 113 8.14 -6.09 8.10
C PHE A 113 9.62 -6.40 7.91
N GLY A 114 10.51 -5.45 8.22
CA GLY A 114 11.95 -5.68 8.27
C GLY A 114 12.33 -6.70 9.34
N LEU A 115 11.84 -6.54 10.57
CA LEU A 115 12.07 -7.44 11.69
C LEU A 115 11.49 -8.83 11.44
N ALA A 116 10.24 -8.90 11.05
CA ALA A 116 9.57 -10.17 10.79
C ALA A 116 10.16 -10.90 9.57
N GLY A 117 10.51 -10.17 8.51
CA GLY A 117 11.09 -10.73 7.29
C GLY A 117 12.44 -11.40 7.49
N SER A 118 13.19 -11.03 8.55
CA SER A 118 14.44 -11.72 8.94
C SER A 118 14.21 -13.01 9.73
N LYS A 119 13.00 -13.28 10.24
CA LYS A 119 12.67 -14.37 11.18
C LYS A 119 11.55 -15.28 10.70
N LEU A 120 10.74 -14.81 9.74
CA LEU A 120 9.67 -15.59 9.14
C LEU A 120 10.05 -15.99 7.70
N ASN A 121 9.54 -17.13 7.25
CA ASN A 121 9.59 -17.45 5.83
C ASN A 121 8.65 -16.49 5.04
N SER A 122 9.00 -16.25 3.79
CA SER A 122 8.27 -15.30 2.92
C SER A 122 6.80 -15.71 2.71
N SER A 123 6.50 -17.01 2.72
CA SER A 123 5.17 -17.56 2.56
C SER A 123 4.26 -17.20 3.73
N LEU A 124 4.73 -17.37 4.97
CA LEU A 124 3.96 -17.01 6.16
C LEU A 124 3.76 -15.50 6.25
N ALA A 125 4.81 -14.70 6.02
CA ALA A 125 4.71 -13.24 6.01
C ALA A 125 3.72 -12.75 4.94
N GLY A 126 3.75 -13.31 3.72
CA GLY A 126 2.82 -13.02 2.64
C GLY A 126 1.37 -13.40 2.97
N THR A 127 1.17 -14.60 3.56
CA THR A 127 -0.16 -15.07 4.01
C THR A 127 -0.76 -14.12 5.04
N LEU A 128 0.03 -13.76 6.05
CA LEU A 128 -0.43 -12.84 7.09
C LEU A 128 -0.69 -11.44 6.54
N ASN A 129 0.14 -10.94 5.62
CA ASN A 129 -0.09 -9.66 4.95
C ASN A 129 -1.38 -9.67 4.12
N ALA A 130 -1.77 -10.79 3.54
CA ALA A 130 -3.01 -10.96 2.80
C ALA A 130 -4.27 -10.84 3.69
N THR A 131 -4.13 -10.80 5.02
CA THR A 131 -5.25 -10.48 5.94
C THR A 131 -5.59 -8.98 5.99
N THR A 132 -4.79 -8.11 5.39
CA THR A 132 -4.99 -6.64 5.41
C THR A 132 -6.42 -6.22 5.05
N PRO A 133 -7.07 -6.69 3.95
CA PRO A 133 -8.44 -6.29 3.64
C PRO A 133 -9.47 -6.70 4.70
N LEU A 134 -9.23 -7.81 5.41
CA LEU A 134 -10.05 -8.20 6.54
C LEU A 134 -9.96 -7.14 7.66
N PHE A 135 -8.74 -6.73 8.02
CA PHE A 135 -8.57 -5.71 9.05
C PHE A 135 -9.04 -4.32 8.60
N VAL A 136 -8.97 -3.97 7.30
CA VAL A 136 -9.62 -2.76 6.79
C VAL A 136 -11.13 -2.80 7.06
N LEU A 137 -11.78 -3.94 6.83
CA LEU A 137 -13.21 -4.09 7.07
C LEU A 137 -13.54 -4.00 8.57
N VAL A 138 -12.82 -4.77 9.40
CA VAL A 138 -13.04 -4.85 10.86
C VAL A 138 -12.79 -3.48 11.51
N MET A 139 -11.65 -2.85 11.25
CA MET A 139 -11.32 -1.54 11.82
C MET A 139 -12.28 -0.46 11.32
N GLY A 140 -12.70 -0.54 10.05
CA GLY A 140 -13.71 0.34 9.48
C GLY A 140 -15.05 0.28 10.21
N ALA A 141 -15.51 -0.92 10.54
CA ALA A 141 -16.75 -1.12 11.28
C ALA A 141 -16.63 -0.68 12.75
N LEU A 142 -15.53 -1.04 13.42
CA LEU A 142 -15.36 -0.79 14.86
C LEU A 142 -15.11 0.70 15.17
N PHE A 143 -14.29 1.39 14.39
CA PHE A 143 -13.79 2.73 14.74
C PHE A 143 -14.22 3.84 13.79
N PHE A 144 -14.72 3.49 12.59
CA PHE A 144 -15.05 4.48 11.56
C PHE A 144 -16.52 4.41 11.10
N SER A 145 -17.37 3.70 11.86
CA SER A 145 -18.83 3.59 11.60
C SER A 145 -19.16 3.13 10.17
N ARG A 146 -18.28 2.35 9.53
CA ARG A 146 -18.52 1.83 8.19
C ARG A 146 -19.45 0.63 8.24
N LYS A 147 -20.46 0.61 7.40
CA LYS A 147 -21.34 -0.54 7.24
C LYS A 147 -20.62 -1.64 6.46
N ILE A 148 -20.72 -2.87 6.94
CA ILE A 148 -20.17 -4.05 6.28
C ILE A 148 -21.22 -4.56 5.28
N GLU A 149 -20.82 -4.68 4.02
CA GLU A 149 -21.65 -5.24 2.96
C GLU A 149 -21.32 -6.72 2.74
N LYS A 150 -22.34 -7.58 2.52
CA LYS A 150 -22.16 -9.03 2.36
C LYS A 150 -21.16 -9.38 1.24
N PHE A 151 -21.21 -8.66 0.11
CA PHE A 151 -20.29 -8.90 -1.00
C PHE A 151 -18.82 -8.60 -0.65
N GLN A 152 -18.56 -7.66 0.29
CA GLN A 152 -17.22 -7.38 0.78
C GLN A 152 -16.66 -8.57 1.57
N ILE A 153 -17.47 -9.16 2.45
CA ILE A 153 -17.07 -10.37 3.20
C ILE A 153 -16.75 -11.51 2.22
N THR A 154 -17.64 -11.75 1.27
CA THR A 154 -17.46 -12.79 0.26
C THR A 154 -16.18 -12.57 -0.56
N GLY A 155 -15.96 -11.34 -1.04
CA GLY A 155 -14.77 -10.98 -1.80
C GLY A 155 -13.47 -11.14 -1.00
N ILE A 156 -13.47 -10.75 0.29
CA ILE A 156 -12.32 -10.91 1.20
C ILE A 156 -12.00 -12.40 1.40
N VAL A 157 -13.00 -13.22 1.69
CA VAL A 157 -12.82 -14.67 1.93
C VAL A 157 -12.28 -15.35 0.66
N ILE A 158 -12.87 -15.06 -0.51
CA ILE A 158 -12.43 -15.64 -1.78
C ILE A 158 -11.00 -15.18 -2.10
N GLY A 159 -10.70 -13.89 -1.99
CA GLY A 159 -9.36 -13.35 -2.25
C GLY A 159 -8.30 -13.93 -1.30
N PHE A 160 -8.64 -14.11 -0.03
CA PHE A 160 -7.75 -14.72 0.97
C PHE A 160 -7.48 -16.20 0.66
N ILE A 161 -8.52 -16.99 0.30
CA ILE A 161 -8.35 -18.39 -0.12
C ILE A 161 -7.45 -18.48 -1.35
N GLY A 162 -7.66 -17.62 -2.35
CA GLY A 162 -6.80 -17.57 -3.54
C GLY A 162 -5.34 -17.24 -3.20
N SER A 163 -5.10 -16.29 -2.28
CA SER A 163 -3.75 -15.98 -1.79
C SER A 163 -3.10 -17.16 -1.07
N LEU A 164 -3.86 -17.88 -0.23
CA LEU A 164 -3.35 -19.09 0.43
C LEU A 164 -2.93 -20.16 -0.58
N ILE A 165 -3.78 -20.47 -1.56
CA ILE A 165 -3.48 -21.45 -2.60
C ILE A 165 -2.19 -21.06 -3.33
N LEU A 166 -2.06 -19.80 -3.74
CA LEU A 166 -0.90 -19.29 -4.47
C LEU A 166 0.38 -19.39 -3.64
N ILE A 167 0.36 -18.96 -2.39
CA ILE A 167 1.53 -18.96 -1.50
C ILE A 167 1.98 -20.38 -1.17
N LEU A 168 1.02 -21.30 -0.93
CA LEU A 168 1.32 -22.70 -0.61
C LEU A 168 1.76 -23.52 -1.83
N SER A 169 1.41 -23.08 -3.06
CA SER A 169 1.80 -23.75 -4.29
C SER A 169 3.28 -23.56 -4.65
N GLY A 170 3.95 -22.58 -4.09
CA GLY A 170 5.34 -22.18 -4.40
C GLY A 170 6.43 -23.01 -3.72
N GLY A 171 6.12 -24.14 -3.08
CA GLY A 171 7.14 -25.05 -2.49
C GLY A 171 6.82 -25.54 -1.08
N SER A 172 7.75 -26.32 -0.50
CA SER A 172 7.64 -26.99 0.80
C SER A 172 7.77 -26.01 1.98
N HIS A 173 6.79 -25.12 2.14
CA HIS A 173 6.80 -24.16 3.23
C HIS A 173 5.83 -24.59 4.33
N THR A 174 6.36 -24.92 5.50
CA THR A 174 5.55 -25.09 6.71
C THR A 174 5.11 -23.73 7.23
N LEU A 175 3.82 -23.54 7.45
CA LEU A 175 3.28 -22.34 8.10
C LEU A 175 3.44 -22.53 9.61
N ASP A 176 4.53 -22.01 10.17
CA ASP A 176 4.74 -21.99 11.62
C ASP A 176 4.05 -20.77 12.26
N PHE A 177 2.79 -20.94 12.61
CA PHE A 177 2.00 -19.91 13.31
C PHE A 177 2.40 -19.71 14.78
N ASN A 178 3.23 -20.60 15.35
CA ASN A 178 3.71 -20.45 16.73
C ASN A 178 4.87 -19.44 16.81
N ASN A 179 5.41 -19.00 15.69
CA ASN A 179 6.46 -18.01 15.67
C ASN A 179 5.93 -16.63 16.14
N PRO A 180 6.46 -16.03 17.23
CA PRO A 180 5.96 -14.79 17.79
C PRO A 180 6.06 -13.60 16.81
N TYR A 181 6.94 -13.65 15.83
CA TYR A 181 7.04 -12.62 14.79
C TYR A 181 5.82 -12.60 13.85
N ALA A 182 5.03 -13.67 13.81
CA ALA A 182 3.75 -13.67 13.10
C ALA A 182 2.77 -12.62 13.67
N LEU A 183 2.76 -12.43 14.99
CA LEU A 183 1.94 -11.40 15.64
C LEU A 183 2.33 -9.98 15.24
N LEU A 184 3.60 -9.73 14.94
CA LEU A 184 4.06 -8.43 14.44
C LEU A 184 3.46 -8.12 13.06
N ILE A 185 3.42 -9.10 12.14
CA ILE A 185 2.78 -8.90 10.83
C ILE A 185 1.28 -8.65 10.99
N ILE A 186 0.59 -9.37 11.90
CA ILE A 186 -0.83 -9.10 12.19
C ILE A 186 -1.00 -7.68 12.72
N ALA A 187 -0.15 -7.24 13.65
CA ALA A 187 -0.19 -5.86 14.14
C ALA A 187 0.00 -4.84 12.99
N ALA A 188 0.95 -5.09 12.07
CA ALA A 188 1.16 -4.23 10.90
C ALA A 188 -0.07 -4.20 9.96
N THR A 189 -0.75 -5.35 9.75
CA THR A 189 -1.97 -5.39 8.92
C THR A 189 -3.15 -4.67 9.57
N ILE A 190 -3.27 -4.72 10.90
CA ILE A 190 -4.22 -3.89 11.67
C ILE A 190 -3.90 -2.40 11.49
N MET A 191 -2.63 -2.01 11.57
CA MET A 191 -2.19 -0.63 11.34
C MET A 191 -2.53 -0.16 9.93
N TYR A 192 -2.26 -0.97 8.89
CA TYR A 192 -2.66 -0.67 7.52
C TYR A 192 -4.18 -0.52 7.37
N GLY A 193 -4.94 -1.43 8.00
CA GLY A 193 -6.41 -1.36 8.02
C GLY A 193 -6.93 -0.08 8.65
N THR A 194 -6.35 0.31 9.77
CA THR A 194 -6.67 1.56 10.48
C THR A 194 -6.30 2.77 9.63
N ASN A 195 -5.10 2.79 9.04
CA ASN A 195 -4.64 3.88 8.19
C ASN A 195 -5.52 4.07 6.94
N ALA A 196 -5.89 2.99 6.26
CA ALA A 196 -6.76 3.07 5.07
C ALA A 196 -8.12 3.71 5.40
N ASN A 197 -8.70 3.37 6.57
CA ASN A 197 -9.93 3.98 7.04
C ASN A 197 -9.72 5.44 7.50
N LEU A 198 -8.62 5.73 8.20
CA LEU A 198 -8.24 7.09 8.62
C LEU A 198 -8.16 8.03 7.41
N VAL A 199 -7.43 7.63 6.37
CA VAL A 199 -7.31 8.40 5.13
C VAL A 199 -8.67 8.53 4.44
N GLY A 200 -9.40 7.43 4.28
CA GLY A 200 -10.70 7.42 3.63
C GLY A 200 -11.82 8.17 4.37
N THR A 201 -11.63 8.51 5.64
CA THR A 201 -12.64 9.21 6.46
C THR A 201 -12.18 10.62 6.82
N HIS A 202 -11.03 10.77 7.47
CA HIS A 202 -10.56 12.05 8.01
C HIS A 202 -9.72 12.89 7.03
N LEU A 203 -9.12 12.24 6.02
CA LEU A 203 -8.26 12.89 5.02
C LEU A 203 -8.86 12.85 3.61
N SER A 204 -10.11 12.42 3.44
CA SER A 204 -10.76 12.29 2.14
C SER A 204 -10.87 13.59 1.35
N SER A 205 -10.92 14.74 2.04
CA SER A 205 -10.94 16.07 1.42
C SER A 205 -9.55 16.64 1.09
N VAL A 206 -8.48 15.99 1.56
CA VAL A 206 -7.10 16.44 1.36
C VAL A 206 -6.52 15.76 0.12
N LYS A 207 -5.84 16.50 -0.75
CA LYS A 207 -5.23 15.93 -1.97
C LYS A 207 -4.23 14.81 -1.63
N PRO A 208 -4.19 13.69 -2.39
CA PRO A 208 -3.31 12.55 -2.13
C PRO A 208 -1.83 12.93 -1.98
N ILE A 209 -1.34 13.83 -2.82
CA ILE A 209 0.04 14.33 -2.76
C ILE A 209 0.33 15.07 -1.43
N ILE A 210 -0.64 15.82 -0.90
CA ILE A 210 -0.52 16.51 0.38
C ILE A 210 -0.53 15.51 1.53
N ILE A 211 -1.44 14.51 1.49
CA ILE A 211 -1.46 13.45 2.50
C ILE A 211 -0.08 12.77 2.55
N SER A 212 0.41 12.29 1.41
CA SER A 212 1.65 11.53 1.36
C SER A 212 2.87 12.37 1.71
N SER A 213 2.96 13.62 1.19
CA SER A 213 4.13 14.46 1.42
C SER A 213 4.26 14.89 2.89
N PHE A 214 3.17 15.30 3.54
CA PHE A 214 3.25 15.68 4.96
C PHE A 214 3.36 14.47 5.89
N SER A 215 2.60 13.38 5.64
CA SER A 215 2.73 12.17 6.44
C SER A 215 4.15 11.60 6.38
N LEU A 216 4.75 11.50 5.18
CA LEU A 216 6.11 11.00 5.02
C LEU A 216 7.18 12.00 5.50
N LEU A 217 6.93 13.30 5.42
CA LEU A 217 7.82 14.30 6.01
C LEU A 217 7.90 14.14 7.54
N PHE A 218 6.75 14.05 8.22
CA PHE A 218 6.70 13.90 9.67
C PHE A 218 7.42 12.63 10.14
N VAL A 219 7.08 11.49 9.54
CA VAL A 219 7.71 10.23 9.95
C VAL A 219 9.11 10.04 9.36
N GLY A 220 9.45 10.73 8.28
CA GLY A 220 10.79 10.80 7.72
C GLY A 220 11.76 11.50 8.67
N LEU A 221 11.32 12.56 9.36
CA LEU A 221 12.10 13.21 10.42
C LEU A 221 12.30 12.26 11.62
N ILE A 222 11.27 11.53 12.04
CA ILE A 222 11.39 10.51 13.09
C ILE A 222 12.36 9.41 12.64
N ALA A 223 12.24 8.94 11.41
CA ALA A 223 13.13 7.93 10.84
C ALA A 223 14.58 8.41 10.78
N PHE A 224 14.81 9.68 10.43
CA PHE A 224 16.14 10.30 10.46
C PHE A 224 16.74 10.24 11.88
N VAL A 225 15.95 10.63 12.89
CA VAL A 225 16.42 10.56 14.30
C VAL A 225 16.75 9.12 14.68
N ILE A 226 15.92 8.13 14.31
CA ILE A 226 16.21 6.70 14.56
C ILE A 226 17.55 6.31 13.91
N LEU A 227 17.78 6.72 12.67
CA LEU A 227 19.02 6.38 11.94
C LEU A 227 20.29 6.98 12.55
N LEU A 228 20.19 8.12 13.25
CA LEU A 228 21.33 8.71 13.96
C LEU A 228 21.84 7.83 15.12
N PHE A 229 20.99 6.93 15.66
CA PHE A 229 21.33 5.96 16.69
C PHE A 229 21.72 4.58 16.13
N THR A 230 21.95 4.48 14.82
CA THR A 230 22.40 3.28 14.12
C THR A 230 23.66 3.58 13.30
N ASP A 231 24.31 2.53 12.78
CA ASP A 231 25.47 2.67 11.89
C ASP A 231 25.08 3.00 10.43
N PHE A 232 23.82 3.33 10.16
CA PHE A 232 23.30 3.51 8.81
C PHE A 232 24.14 4.45 7.95
N PHE A 233 24.42 5.65 8.46
CA PHE A 233 25.17 6.66 7.72
C PHE A 233 26.64 6.30 7.53
N GLN A 234 27.23 5.53 8.43
CA GLN A 234 28.59 5.02 8.27
C GLN A 234 28.64 3.95 7.18
N LYS A 235 27.66 3.03 7.18
CA LYS A 235 27.60 1.90 6.24
C LYS A 235 27.19 2.33 4.82
N ILE A 236 26.21 3.24 4.69
CA ILE A 236 25.57 3.52 3.37
C ILE A 236 26.55 4.17 2.39
N PHE A 237 27.56 4.89 2.87
CA PHE A 237 28.57 5.58 2.06
C PHE A 237 29.83 4.74 1.81
N LEU A 238 29.92 3.52 2.34
CA LEU A 238 31.03 2.62 2.05
C LEU A 238 31.00 2.21 0.55
N PRO A 239 32.16 2.13 -0.11
CA PRO A 239 32.24 1.78 -1.54
C PRO A 239 31.50 0.48 -1.90
N GLU A 240 31.60 -0.54 -1.06
CA GLU A 240 30.92 -1.84 -1.21
C GLU A 240 29.40 -1.74 -1.13
N ASN A 241 28.83 -0.66 -0.57
CA ASN A 241 27.41 -0.46 -0.38
C ASN A 241 26.79 0.54 -1.38
N HIS A 242 27.52 1.04 -2.38
CA HIS A 242 26.98 1.99 -3.37
C HIS A 242 25.76 1.42 -4.11
N LEU A 243 25.75 0.13 -4.43
CA LEU A 243 24.59 -0.51 -5.05
C LEU A 243 23.40 -0.57 -4.07
N LEU A 244 23.67 -0.78 -2.78
CA LEU A 244 22.63 -0.80 -1.74
C LEU A 244 22.02 0.59 -1.52
N LEU A 245 22.81 1.66 -1.68
CA LEU A 245 22.28 3.03 -1.69
C LEU A 245 21.25 3.21 -2.81
N LEU A 246 21.53 2.71 -4.03
CA LEU A 246 20.54 2.73 -5.12
C LEU A 246 19.27 1.95 -4.73
N TYR A 247 19.41 0.79 -4.10
CA TYR A 247 18.25 0.01 -3.64
C TYR A 247 17.44 0.77 -2.57
N PHE A 248 18.09 1.47 -1.64
CA PHE A 248 17.40 2.34 -0.70
C PHE A 248 16.66 3.49 -1.39
N ILE A 249 17.26 4.11 -2.42
CA ILE A 249 16.60 5.16 -3.21
C ILE A 249 15.36 4.60 -3.90
N LEU A 250 15.44 3.44 -4.53
CA LEU A 250 14.30 2.79 -5.18
C LEU A 250 13.20 2.43 -4.17
N LEU A 251 13.58 1.84 -3.03
CA LEU A 251 12.64 1.49 -1.95
C LEU A 251 12.01 2.74 -1.31
N GLY A 252 12.77 3.81 -1.14
CA GLY A 252 12.29 5.06 -0.56
C GLY A 252 11.44 5.87 -1.54
N ALA A 253 12.03 6.28 -2.68
CA ALA A 253 11.39 7.19 -3.62
C ALA A 253 10.20 6.55 -4.36
N ILE A 254 10.38 5.32 -4.88
CA ILE A 254 9.35 4.67 -5.71
C ILE A 254 8.41 3.83 -4.84
N ASN A 255 8.96 2.88 -4.11
CA ASN A 255 8.16 1.89 -3.38
C ASN A 255 7.44 2.48 -2.15
N SER A 256 7.99 3.49 -1.50
CA SER A 256 7.35 4.18 -0.38
C SER A 256 6.76 5.53 -0.80
N GLY A 257 7.51 6.41 -1.45
CA GLY A 257 7.07 7.77 -1.78
C GLY A 257 6.00 7.83 -2.87
N LEU A 258 6.35 7.43 -4.11
CA LEU A 258 5.42 7.44 -5.24
C LEU A 258 4.22 6.51 -4.96
N ALA A 259 4.49 5.30 -4.48
CA ALA A 259 3.44 4.33 -4.17
C ALA A 259 2.46 4.86 -3.12
N ALA A 260 2.92 5.60 -2.10
CA ALA A 260 2.03 6.24 -1.13
C ALA A 260 1.07 7.24 -1.77
N VAL A 261 1.56 8.08 -2.70
CA VAL A 261 0.73 9.06 -3.43
C VAL A 261 -0.34 8.34 -4.25
N LEU A 262 0.06 7.31 -5.01
CA LEU A 262 -0.84 6.54 -5.85
C LEU A 262 -1.86 5.73 -5.03
N TYR A 263 -1.43 5.12 -3.93
CA TYR A 263 -2.32 4.39 -3.03
C TYR A 263 -3.36 5.30 -2.36
N ASN A 264 -2.94 6.46 -1.86
CA ASN A 264 -3.86 7.46 -1.32
C ASN A 264 -4.83 7.98 -2.39
N TYR A 265 -4.41 8.07 -3.65
CA TYR A 265 -5.31 8.41 -4.76
C TYR A 265 -6.33 7.29 -5.01
N VAL A 266 -5.90 6.02 -5.03
CA VAL A 266 -6.82 4.86 -5.14
C VAL A 266 -7.83 4.85 -3.99
N LEU A 267 -7.38 5.12 -2.75
CA LEU A 267 -8.27 5.23 -1.59
C LEU A 267 -9.39 6.26 -1.79
N GLN A 268 -9.08 7.39 -2.45
CA GLN A 268 -10.05 8.47 -2.68
C GLN A 268 -11.01 8.21 -3.84
N ILE A 269 -10.56 7.55 -4.91
CA ILE A 269 -11.40 7.29 -6.08
C ILE A 269 -12.17 5.97 -6.01
N SER A 270 -11.82 5.09 -5.06
CA SER A 270 -12.47 3.79 -4.85
C SER A 270 -12.97 3.63 -3.39
N SER A 271 -12.51 2.59 -2.71
CA SER A 271 -12.81 2.36 -1.29
C SER A 271 -11.59 1.80 -0.56
N PRO A 272 -11.48 1.98 0.78
CA PRO A 272 -10.40 1.39 1.55
C PRO A 272 -10.28 -0.13 1.41
N VAL A 273 -11.41 -0.83 1.34
CA VAL A 273 -11.43 -2.29 1.15
C VAL A 273 -10.89 -2.69 -0.22
N PHE A 274 -11.32 -1.98 -1.28
CA PHE A 274 -10.80 -2.24 -2.63
C PHE A 274 -9.30 -1.88 -2.73
N ALA A 275 -8.90 -0.71 -2.24
CA ALA A 275 -7.49 -0.31 -2.28
C ALA A 275 -6.58 -1.32 -1.56
N SER A 276 -7.01 -1.83 -0.39
CA SER A 276 -6.24 -2.81 0.37
C SER A 276 -6.12 -4.17 -0.32
N SER A 277 -6.99 -4.50 -1.28
CA SER A 277 -6.91 -5.76 -2.03
C SER A 277 -5.66 -5.88 -2.90
N VAL A 278 -4.88 -4.80 -3.06
CA VAL A 278 -3.53 -4.85 -3.63
C VAL A 278 -2.65 -5.90 -2.94
N THR A 279 -2.86 -6.14 -1.64
CA THR A 279 -2.10 -7.15 -0.88
C THR A 279 -2.34 -8.58 -1.36
N TYR A 280 -3.45 -8.85 -2.03
CA TYR A 280 -3.71 -10.14 -2.70
C TYR A 280 -2.94 -10.26 -4.03
N LEU A 281 -2.66 -9.14 -4.70
CA LEU A 281 -1.94 -9.14 -5.98
C LEU A 281 -0.42 -9.21 -5.80
N ILE A 282 0.09 -8.75 -4.65
CA ILE A 282 1.53 -8.75 -4.35
C ILE A 282 2.14 -10.16 -4.48
N PRO A 283 1.57 -11.24 -3.88
CA PRO A 283 2.09 -12.59 -4.05
C PRO A 283 2.10 -13.06 -5.51
N ILE A 284 1.13 -12.65 -6.33
CA ILE A 284 1.11 -12.95 -7.76
C ILE A 284 2.37 -12.42 -8.43
N VAL A 285 2.69 -11.13 -8.22
CA VAL A 285 3.87 -10.50 -8.81
C VAL A 285 5.15 -11.11 -8.25
N ALA A 286 5.22 -11.34 -6.93
CA ALA A 286 6.39 -11.95 -6.29
C ALA A 286 6.69 -13.35 -6.85
N THR A 287 5.65 -14.17 -7.07
CA THR A 287 5.80 -15.51 -7.64
C THR A 287 6.20 -15.44 -9.12
N LEU A 288 5.57 -14.55 -9.90
CA LEU A 288 5.98 -14.35 -11.30
C LEU A 288 7.43 -13.86 -11.42
N ALA A 289 7.88 -13.04 -10.48
CA ALA A 289 9.29 -12.63 -10.42
C ALA A 289 10.23 -13.80 -10.09
N GLY A 290 9.81 -14.76 -9.25
CA GLY A 290 10.56 -15.99 -8.95
C GLY A 290 10.76 -16.90 -10.17
N LEU A 291 9.88 -16.82 -11.19
CA LEU A 291 10.06 -17.58 -12.43
C LEU A 291 11.34 -17.18 -13.19
N PHE A 292 11.72 -15.92 -13.11
CA PHE A 292 12.97 -15.45 -13.71
C PHE A 292 14.20 -16.01 -13.00
N ASP A 293 14.03 -16.48 -11.75
CA ASP A 293 15.05 -17.19 -10.96
C ASP A 293 15.00 -18.71 -11.16
N GLY A 294 14.20 -19.21 -12.10
CA GLY A 294 14.13 -20.65 -12.49
C GLY A 294 13.21 -21.49 -11.62
N GLU A 295 12.30 -20.90 -10.83
CA GLU A 295 11.30 -21.64 -10.06
C GLU A 295 10.27 -22.32 -10.97
N SER A 296 9.91 -23.59 -10.68
CA SER A 296 8.91 -24.33 -11.47
C SER A 296 7.49 -23.83 -11.20
N ILE A 297 6.68 -23.69 -12.26
CA ILE A 297 5.29 -23.27 -12.16
C ILE A 297 4.39 -24.46 -11.86
N SER A 298 3.66 -24.39 -10.73
CA SER A 298 2.57 -25.33 -10.46
C SER A 298 1.25 -24.82 -11.09
N ILE A 299 0.39 -25.74 -11.51
CA ILE A 299 -0.98 -25.40 -11.98
C ILE A 299 -1.79 -24.63 -10.91
N TRP A 300 -1.52 -24.91 -9.64
CA TRP A 300 -2.17 -24.25 -8.50
C TRP A 300 -1.89 -22.75 -8.43
N LEU A 301 -0.76 -22.30 -9.00
CA LEU A 301 -0.45 -20.87 -9.11
C LEU A 301 -1.50 -20.15 -9.97
N TYR A 302 -1.82 -20.69 -11.13
CA TYR A 302 -2.85 -20.10 -12.01
C TYR A 302 -4.25 -20.16 -11.36
N VAL A 303 -4.57 -21.25 -10.66
CA VAL A 303 -5.83 -21.38 -9.92
C VAL A 303 -5.92 -20.31 -8.82
N GLY A 304 -4.88 -20.15 -8.01
CA GLY A 304 -4.82 -19.12 -6.97
C GLY A 304 -4.98 -17.70 -7.54
N MET A 305 -4.28 -17.38 -8.63
CA MET A 305 -4.40 -16.10 -9.33
C MET A 305 -5.83 -15.82 -9.80
N ALA A 306 -6.48 -16.79 -10.43
CA ALA A 306 -7.87 -16.65 -10.91
C ALA A 306 -8.84 -16.38 -9.74
N ILE A 307 -8.71 -17.13 -8.64
CA ILE A 307 -9.53 -16.97 -7.44
C ILE A 307 -9.32 -15.57 -6.81
N ILE A 308 -8.07 -15.10 -6.72
CA ILE A 308 -7.75 -13.73 -6.24
C ILE A 308 -8.49 -12.68 -7.07
N LEU A 309 -8.39 -12.77 -8.41
CA LEU A 309 -9.02 -11.80 -9.29
C LEU A 309 -10.54 -11.77 -9.15
N VAL A 310 -11.19 -12.94 -8.97
CA VAL A 310 -12.62 -13.04 -8.65
C VAL A 310 -12.93 -12.35 -7.32
N GLY A 311 -12.14 -12.60 -6.27
CA GLY A 311 -12.29 -11.96 -4.97
C GLY A 311 -12.23 -10.43 -5.06
N ILE A 312 -11.22 -9.88 -5.74
CA ILE A 312 -11.05 -8.43 -5.93
C ILE A 312 -12.19 -7.84 -6.78
N TYR A 313 -12.63 -8.54 -7.82
CA TYR A 313 -13.78 -8.12 -8.64
C TYR A 313 -15.05 -7.98 -7.78
N LEU A 314 -15.32 -8.95 -6.90
CA LEU A 314 -16.46 -8.88 -5.97
C LEU A 314 -16.35 -7.68 -5.00
N LEU A 315 -15.14 -7.36 -4.51
CA LEU A 315 -14.92 -6.17 -3.65
C LEU A 315 -15.25 -4.84 -4.35
N ASN A 316 -15.14 -4.79 -5.67
CA ASN A 316 -15.39 -3.57 -6.45
C ASN A 316 -16.83 -3.52 -7.02
N LYS A 317 -17.63 -4.57 -6.82
CA LYS A 317 -19.02 -4.60 -7.30
C LYS A 317 -19.84 -3.55 -6.54
N LYS A 318 -20.20 -2.47 -7.24
CA LYS A 318 -21.19 -1.50 -6.74
C LYS A 318 -22.58 -2.10 -6.84
N LYS A 319 -23.43 -1.82 -5.83
CA LYS A 319 -24.87 -2.04 -5.97
C LYS A 319 -25.48 -1.17 -7.04
#